data_8519a2b34a80dc5e2fd431efda41e170
#
_entry.id   8519a2b34a80dc5e2fd431efda41e170
#
_cell.length_a   1.000
_cell.length_b   1.000
_cell.length_c   1.000
_cell.angle_alpha   90.00
_cell.angle_beta   90.00
_cell.angle_gamma   90.00
#
_symmetry.space_group_name_H-M   'P 1'
#
loop_
_entity.id
_entity.type
_entity.pdbx_description
1 polymer ?
#
loop_
_entity_poly.entity_id
_entity_poly.type
_entity_poly.pdbx_seq_one_letter_code
_entity_poly.pdbx_strand_id
1 'polypeptide(L)'
;SFCDEAIVAKCGELKKSKLSPKEKTKNAFLFFMMFVERNKGFARLISREALSADEQNVSDSVNQFFERFELSIKQMLSEDQDNLMTQPGISAQLIVTCIEGNVGRYIRSKFKDSPSTYIDNIWELLSLNIFKS
;
A
#
# COMPACT_ATOMS: atom_id res chain seq x y z
N SER A 1 -11.04 11.20 -11.38
CA SER A 1 -10.20 10.38 -10.54
C SER A 1 -10.32 10.84 -9.08
N PHE A 2 -10.24 9.93 -8.19
CA PHE A 2 -10.15 10.23 -6.78
C PHE A 2 -8.68 10.53 -6.43
N CYS A 3 -8.35 10.71 -5.16
CA CYS A 3 -7.03 11.19 -4.72
C CYS A 3 -5.90 10.16 -4.85
N ASP A 4 -5.93 9.29 -5.86
CA ASP A 4 -4.89 8.30 -6.08
C ASP A 4 -3.61 8.90 -6.66
N GLU A 5 -3.70 10.08 -7.26
CA GLU A 5 -2.57 10.72 -7.93
C GLU A 5 -1.38 10.94 -7.02
N ALA A 6 -1.64 11.27 -5.76
CA ALA A 6 -0.56 11.50 -4.80
C ALA A 6 0.25 10.22 -4.56
N ILE A 7 -0.44 9.09 -4.44
CA ILE A 7 0.21 7.80 -4.19
C ILE A 7 0.94 7.33 -5.46
N VAL A 8 0.32 7.50 -6.62
CA VAL A 8 0.94 7.15 -7.90
C VAL A 8 2.21 7.98 -8.14
N ALA A 9 2.12 9.29 -7.87
CA ALA A 9 3.27 10.19 -8.01
C ALA A 9 4.40 9.79 -7.06
N LYS A 10 4.07 9.43 -5.82
CA LYS A 10 5.07 9.00 -4.86
C LYS A 10 5.77 7.73 -5.31
N CYS A 11 5.03 6.76 -5.83
CA CYS A 11 5.63 5.53 -6.37
C CYS A 11 6.57 5.83 -7.54
N GLY A 12 6.17 6.73 -8.44
CA GLY A 12 7.01 7.14 -9.55
C GLY A 12 8.32 7.77 -9.07
N GLU A 13 8.23 8.65 -8.10
CA GLU A 13 9.39 9.30 -7.48
C GLU A 13 10.32 8.27 -6.84
N LEU A 14 9.76 7.34 -6.07
CA LEU A 14 10.55 6.31 -5.39
C LEU A 14 11.26 5.38 -6.38
N LYS A 15 10.58 4.98 -7.45
CA LYS A 15 11.19 4.10 -8.46
C LYS A 15 12.39 4.76 -9.13
N LYS A 16 12.39 6.08 -9.27
CA LYS A 16 13.50 6.83 -9.87
C LYS A 16 14.59 7.19 -8.87
N SER A 17 14.34 7.04 -7.58
CA SER A 17 15.30 7.41 -6.55
C SER A 17 16.46 6.42 -6.50
N LYS A 18 17.50 6.80 -5.75
CA LYS A 18 18.68 5.94 -5.52
C LYS A 18 18.56 5.11 -4.25
N LEU A 19 17.39 5.10 -3.64
CA LEU A 19 17.14 4.30 -2.44
C LEU A 19 17.21 2.82 -2.77
N SER A 20 17.52 1.99 -1.77
CA SER A 20 17.48 0.55 -1.93
C SER A 20 16.03 0.09 -2.12
N PRO A 21 15.81 -1.09 -2.72
CA PRO A 21 14.46 -1.63 -2.84
C PRO A 21 13.72 -1.71 -1.50
N LYS A 22 14.44 -2.08 -0.44
CA LYS A 22 13.87 -2.14 0.90
C LYS A 22 13.38 -0.77 1.36
N GLU A 23 14.17 0.27 1.14
CA GLU A 23 13.80 1.63 1.51
C GLU A 23 12.69 2.19 0.63
N LYS A 24 12.71 1.87 -0.68
CA LYS A 24 11.65 2.30 -1.58
C LYS A 24 10.30 1.74 -1.15
N THR A 25 10.25 0.44 -0.88
CA THR A 25 9.00 -0.22 -0.48
C THR A 25 8.54 0.25 0.90
N LYS A 26 9.48 0.45 1.82
CA LYS A 26 9.14 1.03 3.13
C LYS A 26 8.48 2.39 2.97
N ASN A 27 9.09 3.27 2.18
CA ASN A 27 8.56 4.62 1.99
C ASN A 27 7.19 4.61 1.31
N ALA A 28 6.98 3.71 0.35
CA ALA A 28 5.69 3.57 -0.30
C ALA A 28 4.62 3.12 0.70
N PHE A 29 4.95 2.13 1.53
CA PHE A 29 4.06 1.61 2.57
C PHE A 29 3.69 2.70 3.59
N LEU A 30 4.70 3.39 4.12
CA LEU A 30 4.47 4.45 5.10
C LEU A 30 3.65 5.60 4.50
N PHE A 31 3.98 6.00 3.28
CA PHE A 31 3.26 7.09 2.63
C PHE A 31 1.78 6.75 2.44
N PHE A 32 1.49 5.52 1.99
CA PHE A 32 0.11 5.07 1.80
C PHE A 32 -0.67 5.16 3.11
N MET A 33 -0.10 4.62 4.18
CA MET A 33 -0.77 4.60 5.50
C MET A 33 -1.02 6.01 6.01
N MET A 34 -0.04 6.89 5.90
CA MET A 34 -0.17 8.29 6.34
C MET A 34 -1.19 9.03 5.50
N PHE A 35 -1.22 8.77 4.20
CA PHE A 35 -2.18 9.40 3.30
C PHE A 35 -3.61 9.00 3.65
N VAL A 36 -3.84 7.72 3.90
CA VAL A 36 -5.14 7.20 4.31
C VAL A 36 -5.60 7.87 5.61
N GLU A 37 -4.70 7.96 6.57
CA GLU A 37 -5.03 8.54 7.87
C GLU A 37 -5.46 10.00 7.77
N ARG A 38 -4.86 10.73 6.84
CA ARG A 38 -5.16 12.14 6.63
C ARG A 38 -6.35 12.40 5.71
N ASN A 39 -6.86 11.36 5.07
CA ASN A 39 -7.90 11.48 4.05
C ASN A 39 -8.98 10.42 4.27
N LYS A 40 -9.88 10.69 5.22
CA LYS A 40 -10.94 9.73 5.57
C LYS A 40 -11.84 9.39 4.40
N GLY A 41 -12.12 10.33 3.52
CA GLY A 41 -12.91 10.07 2.32
C GLY A 41 -12.24 9.07 1.40
N PHE A 42 -10.93 9.21 1.23
CA PHE A 42 -10.15 8.25 0.44
C PHE A 42 -10.16 6.86 1.11
N ALA A 43 -10.02 6.82 2.43
CA ALA A 43 -10.07 5.56 3.18
C ALA A 43 -11.38 4.82 2.94
N ARG A 44 -12.51 5.54 3.03
CA ARG A 44 -13.84 4.96 2.77
C ARG A 44 -13.94 4.44 1.34
N LEU A 45 -13.45 5.22 0.40
CA LEU A 45 -13.54 4.86 -1.01
C LEU A 45 -12.79 3.56 -1.31
N ILE A 46 -11.55 3.43 -0.84
CA ILE A 46 -10.73 2.26 -1.16
C ILE A 46 -11.11 1.03 -0.34
N SER A 47 -11.81 1.20 0.78
CA SER A 47 -12.27 0.06 1.58
C SER A 47 -13.50 -0.62 0.98
N ARG A 48 -14.18 0.06 0.06
CA ARG A 48 -15.39 -0.39 -0.60
C ARG A 48 -16.61 -0.52 0.31
N GLU A 49 -16.50 -0.14 1.58
CA GLU A 49 -17.63 -0.20 2.48
C GLU A 49 -18.72 0.80 2.13
N ALA A 50 -18.34 1.90 1.47
CA ALA A 50 -19.27 2.93 1.05
C ALA A 50 -19.84 2.70 -0.35
N LEU A 51 -19.39 1.65 -1.06
CA LEU A 51 -19.80 1.42 -2.44
C LEU A 51 -21.11 0.64 -2.50
N SER A 52 -22.03 1.12 -3.33
CA SER A 52 -23.30 0.45 -3.62
C SER A 52 -23.20 -0.24 -4.98
N ALA A 53 -24.25 -0.97 -5.34
CA ALA A 53 -24.34 -1.63 -6.65
C ALA A 53 -24.26 -0.63 -7.81
N ASP A 54 -24.70 0.61 -7.59
CA ASP A 54 -24.69 1.65 -8.60
C ASP A 54 -23.33 2.29 -8.82
N GLU A 55 -22.33 1.89 -8.02
CA GLU A 55 -20.99 2.46 -8.05
C GLU A 55 -19.96 1.51 -8.64
N GLN A 56 -20.39 0.67 -9.58
CA GLN A 56 -19.50 -0.32 -10.19
C GLN A 56 -18.26 0.32 -10.84
N ASN A 57 -18.44 1.46 -11.51
CA ASN A 57 -17.31 2.14 -12.15
C ASN A 57 -16.28 2.61 -11.13
N VAL A 58 -16.74 3.07 -9.97
CA VAL A 58 -15.83 3.47 -8.88
C VAL A 58 -15.11 2.26 -8.33
N SER A 59 -15.82 1.14 -8.16
CA SER A 59 -15.21 -0.10 -7.69
C SER A 59 -14.14 -0.60 -8.66
N ASP A 60 -14.40 -0.51 -9.97
CA ASP A 60 -13.42 -0.88 -10.98
C ASP A 60 -12.18 0.02 -10.92
N SER A 61 -12.39 1.33 -10.72
CA SER A 61 -11.29 2.28 -10.59
C SER A 61 -10.42 1.99 -9.36
N VAL A 62 -11.06 1.62 -8.25
CA VAL A 62 -10.34 1.26 -7.02
C VAL A 62 -9.53 -0.01 -7.24
N ASN A 63 -10.12 -1.02 -7.90
CA ASN A 63 -9.40 -2.24 -8.24
C ASN A 63 -8.17 -1.96 -9.11
N GLN A 64 -8.33 -1.12 -10.14
CA GLN A 64 -7.23 -0.75 -11.02
C GLN A 64 -6.14 0.00 -10.26
N PHE A 65 -6.54 0.87 -9.34
CA PHE A 65 -5.58 1.58 -8.50
C PHE A 65 -4.73 0.61 -7.67
N PHE A 66 -5.36 -0.34 -7.00
CA PHE A 66 -4.63 -1.33 -6.21
C PHE A 66 -3.73 -2.20 -7.06
N GLU A 67 -4.19 -2.60 -8.25
CA GLU A 67 -3.38 -3.39 -9.17
C GLU A 67 -2.13 -2.62 -9.60
N ARG A 68 -2.27 -1.33 -9.90
CA ARG A 68 -1.13 -0.49 -10.28
C ARG A 68 -0.18 -0.26 -9.13
N PHE A 69 -0.73 -0.06 -7.93
CA PHE A 69 0.10 0.11 -6.74
C PHE A 69 0.89 -1.16 -6.45
N GLU A 70 0.23 -2.31 -6.50
CA GLU A 70 0.89 -3.60 -6.28
C GLU A 70 1.98 -3.85 -7.32
N LEU A 71 1.71 -3.50 -8.58
CA LEU A 71 2.71 -3.62 -9.63
C LEU A 71 3.93 -2.73 -9.35
N SER A 72 3.71 -1.51 -8.87
CA SER A 72 4.79 -0.60 -8.50
C SER A 72 5.67 -1.21 -7.40
N ILE A 73 5.04 -1.79 -6.37
CA ILE A 73 5.77 -2.45 -5.29
C ILE A 73 6.57 -3.64 -5.84
N LYS A 74 5.96 -4.45 -6.69
CA LYS A 74 6.65 -5.58 -7.33
C LYS A 74 7.87 -5.12 -8.12
N GLN A 75 7.74 -4.03 -8.86
CA GLN A 75 8.85 -3.47 -9.63
C GLN A 75 10.00 -3.01 -8.73
N MET A 76 9.69 -2.36 -7.61
CA MET A 76 10.71 -1.95 -6.64
C MET A 76 11.45 -3.17 -6.07
N LEU A 77 10.69 -4.20 -5.68
CA LEU A 77 11.27 -5.43 -5.12
C LEU A 77 12.12 -6.17 -6.13
N SER A 78 11.74 -6.13 -7.41
CA SER A 78 12.43 -6.85 -8.47
C SER A 78 13.83 -6.30 -8.74
N GLU A 79 14.15 -5.09 -8.26
CA GLU A 79 15.49 -4.50 -8.46
C GLU A 79 16.58 -5.28 -7.75
N ASP A 80 16.24 -6.06 -6.72
CA ASP A 80 17.22 -6.89 -6.01
C ASP A 80 16.54 -8.21 -5.63
N GLN A 81 16.15 -8.94 -6.66
CA GLN A 81 15.34 -10.14 -6.51
C GLN A 81 16.05 -11.23 -5.69
N ASP A 82 17.36 -11.31 -5.80
CA ASP A 82 18.15 -12.33 -5.09
C ASP A 82 18.12 -12.11 -3.57
N ASN A 83 17.82 -10.91 -3.12
CA ASN A 83 17.74 -10.58 -1.70
C ASN A 83 16.37 -10.80 -1.09
N LEU A 84 15.43 -11.37 -1.85
CA LEU A 84 14.07 -11.63 -1.37
C LEU A 84 13.92 -13.08 -0.92
N MET A 85 13.10 -13.27 0.13
CA MET A 85 12.80 -14.61 0.62
C MET A 85 11.95 -15.41 -0.37
N THR A 86 11.15 -14.72 -1.20
CA THR A 86 10.28 -15.35 -2.20
C THR A 86 10.18 -14.45 -3.42
N GLN A 87 9.32 -14.81 -4.37
CA GLN A 87 9.14 -14.04 -5.60
C GLN A 87 8.60 -12.63 -5.31
N PRO A 88 9.02 -11.63 -6.08
CA PRO A 88 8.58 -10.23 -5.86
C PRO A 88 7.06 -10.05 -5.84
N GLY A 89 6.34 -10.76 -6.72
CA GLY A 89 4.88 -10.65 -6.77
C GLY A 89 4.19 -11.13 -5.50
N ILE A 90 4.73 -12.17 -4.86
CA ILE A 90 4.17 -12.70 -3.61
C ILE A 90 4.41 -11.70 -2.48
N SER A 91 5.62 -11.17 -2.38
CA SER A 91 5.95 -10.16 -1.37
C SER A 91 5.14 -8.88 -1.56
N ALA A 92 4.93 -8.47 -2.81
CA ALA A 92 4.10 -7.30 -3.11
C ALA A 92 2.65 -7.53 -2.65
N GLN A 93 2.12 -8.72 -2.90
CA GLN A 93 0.76 -9.06 -2.44
C GLN A 93 0.66 -9.00 -0.92
N LEU A 94 1.67 -9.50 -0.22
CA LEU A 94 1.68 -9.44 1.25
C LEU A 94 1.62 -7.99 1.75
N ILE A 95 2.43 -7.13 1.18
CA ILE A 95 2.47 -5.71 1.56
C ILE A 95 1.10 -5.07 1.33
N VAL A 96 0.51 -5.28 0.15
CA VAL A 96 -0.77 -4.67 -0.20
C VAL A 96 -1.90 -5.23 0.66
N THR A 97 -1.88 -6.53 0.94
CA THR A 97 -2.87 -7.16 1.83
C THR A 97 -2.81 -6.55 3.22
N CYS A 98 -1.61 -6.29 3.71
CA CYS A 98 -1.42 -5.64 5.01
C CYS A 98 -2.01 -4.22 5.00
N ILE A 99 -1.76 -3.47 3.91
CA ILE A 99 -2.34 -2.13 3.75
C ILE A 99 -3.86 -2.20 3.78
N GLU A 100 -4.45 -3.10 2.98
CA GLU A 100 -5.89 -3.25 2.92
C GLU A 100 -6.49 -3.61 4.29
N GLY A 101 -5.83 -4.48 5.02
CA GLY A 101 -6.26 -4.85 6.37
C GLY A 101 -6.25 -3.67 7.33
N ASN A 102 -5.20 -2.86 7.27
CA ASN A 102 -5.09 -1.68 8.13
C ASN A 102 -6.14 -0.62 7.78
N VAL A 103 -6.40 -0.42 6.50
CA VAL A 103 -7.45 0.51 6.06
C VAL A 103 -8.81 0.03 6.57
N GLY A 104 -9.09 -1.27 6.42
CA GLY A 104 -10.33 -1.86 6.89
C GLY A 104 -10.51 -1.69 8.40
N ARG A 105 -9.45 -1.88 9.17
CA ARG A 105 -9.47 -1.68 10.62
C ARG A 105 -9.77 -0.21 10.97
N TYR A 106 -9.17 0.71 10.26
CA TYR A 106 -9.39 2.14 10.46
C TYR A 106 -10.86 2.50 10.26
N ILE A 107 -11.46 2.02 9.18
CA ILE A 107 -12.88 2.23 8.89
C ILE A 107 -13.76 1.55 9.95
N ARG A 108 -13.51 0.27 10.22
CA ARG A 108 -14.32 -0.52 11.16
C ARG A 108 -14.34 0.07 12.56
N SER A 109 -13.21 0.66 12.97
CA SER A 109 -13.11 1.29 14.29
C SER A 109 -13.65 2.72 14.31
N LYS A 110 -14.29 3.15 13.24
CA LYS A 110 -14.80 4.53 13.07
C LYS A 110 -13.67 5.54 13.24
N PHE A 111 -12.55 5.26 12.55
CA PHE A 111 -11.35 6.09 12.51
C PHE A 111 -10.61 6.23 13.84
N LYS A 112 -10.81 5.29 14.76
CA LYS A 112 -10.10 5.30 16.05
C LYS A 112 -8.76 4.57 15.99
N ASP A 113 -8.69 3.47 15.23
CA ASP A 113 -7.45 2.70 15.09
C ASP A 113 -6.65 3.24 13.91
N SER A 114 -5.85 4.28 14.18
CA SER A 114 -5.08 4.96 13.14
C SER A 114 -4.05 4.04 12.48
N PRO A 115 -3.97 4.05 11.15
CA PRO A 115 -3.02 3.20 10.42
C PRO A 115 -1.56 3.39 10.85
N SER A 116 -1.19 4.56 11.31
CA SER A 116 0.19 4.87 11.69
C SER A 116 0.58 4.42 13.09
N THR A 117 -0.38 3.95 13.91
CA THR A 117 -0.11 3.68 15.33
C THR A 117 1.04 2.70 15.56
N TYR A 118 1.09 1.61 14.81
CA TYR A 118 2.14 0.60 14.95
C TYR A 118 2.88 0.39 13.62
N ILE A 119 2.92 1.42 12.79
CA ILE A 119 3.38 1.30 11.42
C ILE A 119 4.84 0.85 11.33
N ASP A 120 5.71 1.37 12.19
CA ASP A 120 7.12 0.98 12.18
C ASP A 120 7.30 -0.47 12.61
N ASN A 121 6.54 -0.91 13.60
CA ASN A 121 6.57 -2.30 14.07
C ASN A 121 6.06 -3.25 12.98
N ILE A 122 4.98 -2.87 12.32
CA ILE A 122 4.40 -3.67 11.25
C ILE A 122 5.39 -3.78 10.09
N TRP A 123 6.00 -2.66 9.70
CA TRP A 123 6.99 -2.69 8.62
C TRP A 123 8.19 -3.57 9.01
N GLU A 124 8.66 -3.47 10.24
CA GLU A 124 9.77 -4.31 10.70
C GLU A 124 9.43 -5.79 10.56
N LEU A 125 8.24 -6.20 10.98
CA LEU A 125 7.80 -7.58 10.85
C LEU A 125 7.69 -8.02 9.39
N LEU A 126 7.15 -7.17 8.54
CA LEU A 126 7.07 -7.44 7.10
C LEU A 126 8.47 -7.58 6.52
N SER A 127 9.34 -6.64 6.85
CA SER A 127 10.71 -6.58 6.32
C SER A 127 11.50 -7.83 6.67
N LEU A 128 11.38 -8.32 7.90
CA LEU A 128 12.07 -9.52 8.36
C LEU A 128 11.64 -10.77 7.56
N ASN A 129 10.44 -10.76 7.02
CA ASN A 129 9.90 -11.90 6.28
C ASN A 129 10.00 -11.75 4.77
N ILE A 130 10.27 -10.56 4.28
CA ILE A 130 10.37 -10.29 2.84
C ILE A 130 11.82 -10.36 2.38
N PHE A 131 12.74 -9.78 3.15
CA PHE A 131 14.14 -9.66 2.73
C PHE A 131 15.02 -10.64 3.49
N LYS A 132 16.02 -11.15 2.79
CA LYS A 132 17.06 -11.97 3.42
C LYS A 132 17.94 -11.08 4.30
N SER A 133 18.41 -11.61 5.38
CA SER A 133 19.29 -10.85 6.29
C SER A 133 20.74 -10.91 5.85
#